data_a76e42d9143a92fde58cc63536b2cd03
#
_entry.id   a76e42d9143a92fde58cc63536b2cd03
#
_cell.length_a   1.000
_cell.length_b   1.000
_cell.length_c   1.000
_cell.angle_alpha   90.00
_cell.angle_beta   90.00
_cell.angle_gamma   90.00
#
_symmetry.space_group_name_H-M   'P 1'
#
loop_
_entity.id
_entity.type
_entity.pdbx_description
1 polymer ?
#
loop_
_entity_poly.entity_id
_entity_poly.type
_entity_poly.pdbx_seq_one_letter_code
_entity_poly.pdbx_strand_id
1 'polypeptide(L)'
;MAAIALDAVASGEAGSAISLTYAHTCTGSNRILFVGVMTFDPADLVSGVTYAGVSMTRIATVQEPATTFRIYLYYLINPASGANNVVVSSSSSTTIRSSSTSYTGARQNSQPDASGTKQNTTTGTHTLAIVTVANNCWMVSWIQSAGSNPAASTGTTLRQGATARAIGDSNSAITPPGSYSMSWTTGTNDNSAVIQASFAPANDAAAMFFELI
;
A
#
# COMPACT_ATOMS: atom_id res chain seq x y z
N MET A 1 6.69 -4.47 23.06
CA MET A 1 6.21 -4.60 21.66
C MET A 1 7.24 -3.98 20.73
N ALA A 2 7.63 -4.69 19.68
CA ALA A 2 8.42 -4.06 18.62
C ALA A 2 7.55 -3.00 17.93
N ALA A 3 8.03 -1.76 17.89
CA ALA A 3 7.33 -0.69 17.17
C ALA A 3 7.44 -0.92 15.66
N ILE A 4 6.36 -0.63 14.95
CA ILE A 4 6.42 -0.55 13.48
C ILE A 4 7.32 0.62 13.09
N ALA A 5 8.17 0.42 12.10
CA ALA A 5 9.00 1.46 11.53
C ALA A 5 9.12 1.28 10.01
N LEU A 6 9.18 2.39 9.27
CA LEU A 6 9.49 2.35 7.84
C LEU A 6 10.90 1.77 7.65
N ASP A 7 11.04 0.86 6.70
CA ASP A 7 12.31 0.24 6.32
C ASP A 7 12.84 0.84 5.00
N ALA A 8 12.09 0.67 3.90
CA ALA A 8 12.52 1.15 2.60
C ALA A 8 11.34 1.53 1.68
N VAL A 9 11.66 2.27 0.63
CA VAL A 9 10.75 2.62 -0.46
C VAL A 9 11.42 2.40 -1.81
N ALA A 10 10.63 2.00 -2.82
CA ALA A 10 11.09 1.87 -4.19
C ALA A 10 9.93 2.12 -5.17
N SER A 11 10.24 2.30 -6.44
CA SER A 11 9.24 2.44 -7.49
C SER A 11 9.79 2.01 -8.85
N GLY A 12 8.87 1.72 -9.76
CA GLY A 12 9.19 1.39 -11.15
C GLY A 12 8.07 1.77 -12.09
N GLU A 13 8.39 1.84 -13.37
CA GLU A 13 7.46 2.14 -14.46
C GLU A 13 7.87 1.39 -15.72
N ALA A 14 6.88 0.89 -16.47
CA ALA A 14 7.04 0.30 -17.79
C ALA A 14 5.89 0.76 -18.68
N GLY A 15 6.22 1.29 -19.86
CA GLY A 15 5.22 1.66 -20.88
C GLY A 15 4.92 0.50 -21.80
N SER A 16 3.63 0.30 -22.12
CA SER A 16 3.15 -0.73 -23.09
C SER A 16 3.81 -2.10 -22.88
N ALA A 17 3.74 -2.61 -21.66
CA ALA A 17 4.38 -3.86 -21.25
C ALA A 17 3.40 -4.84 -20.62
N ILE A 18 3.73 -6.12 -20.65
CA ILE A 18 3.03 -7.19 -19.92
C ILE A 18 3.69 -7.49 -18.58
N SER A 19 4.80 -6.83 -18.26
CA SER A 19 5.44 -6.98 -16.96
C SER A 19 6.28 -5.75 -16.61
N LEU A 20 6.44 -5.51 -15.30
CA LEU A 20 7.31 -4.50 -14.73
C LEU A 20 8.19 -5.15 -13.67
N THR A 21 9.51 -4.93 -13.74
CA THR A 21 10.47 -5.42 -12.73
C THR A 21 11.27 -4.24 -12.18
N TYR A 22 11.39 -4.15 -10.85
CA TYR A 22 12.26 -3.18 -10.18
C TYR A 22 12.74 -3.73 -8.82
N ALA A 23 13.90 -3.25 -8.38
CA ALA A 23 14.48 -3.68 -7.11
C ALA A 23 13.82 -2.98 -5.92
N HIS A 24 13.62 -3.73 -4.82
CA HIS A 24 13.28 -3.22 -3.49
C HIS A 24 14.15 -3.94 -2.45
N THR A 25 14.60 -3.22 -1.42
CA THR A 25 15.43 -3.80 -0.37
C THR A 25 14.64 -3.88 0.92
N CYS A 26 14.49 -5.09 1.47
CA CYS A 26 13.89 -5.29 2.79
C CYS A 26 14.98 -5.61 3.81
N THR A 27 14.95 -4.97 4.99
CA THR A 27 15.91 -5.21 6.08
C THR A 27 15.21 -5.47 7.42
N GLY A 28 15.98 -5.73 8.47
CA GLY A 28 15.47 -5.92 9.82
C GLY A 28 14.63 -7.19 10.01
N SER A 29 13.77 -7.20 11.02
CA SER A 29 12.93 -8.34 11.42
C SER A 29 11.45 -7.99 11.45
N ASN A 30 10.60 -9.04 11.45
CA ASN A 30 9.14 -8.86 11.41
C ASN A 30 8.71 -7.95 10.27
N ARG A 31 9.19 -8.28 9.06
CA ARG A 31 9.01 -7.47 7.85
C ARG A 31 7.62 -7.64 7.26
N ILE A 32 7.09 -6.57 6.70
CA ILE A 32 5.95 -6.57 5.79
C ILE A 32 6.27 -5.64 4.61
N LEU A 33 5.90 -6.06 3.40
CA LEU A 33 6.06 -5.29 2.17
C LEU A 33 4.69 -5.00 1.58
N PHE A 34 4.42 -3.75 1.21
CA PHE A 34 3.27 -3.34 0.42
C PHE A 34 3.72 -2.89 -0.96
N VAL A 35 2.94 -3.27 -1.98
CA VAL A 35 3.17 -2.89 -3.38
C VAL A 35 1.87 -2.34 -3.96
N GLY A 36 1.87 -1.04 -4.25
CA GLY A 36 0.82 -0.38 -5.02
C GLY A 36 1.13 -0.49 -6.51
N VAL A 37 0.14 -0.87 -7.31
CA VAL A 37 0.23 -0.96 -8.76
C VAL A 37 -0.86 -0.11 -9.39
N MET A 38 -0.56 0.53 -10.51
CA MET A 38 -1.49 1.26 -11.36
C MET A 38 -1.31 0.79 -12.80
N THR A 39 -2.40 0.49 -13.49
CA THR A 39 -2.44 0.22 -14.93
C THR A 39 -3.23 1.29 -15.66
N PHE A 40 -2.81 1.61 -16.88
CA PHE A 40 -3.53 2.51 -17.79
C PHE A 40 -4.55 1.71 -18.60
N ASP A 41 -5.43 1.04 -17.88
CA ASP A 41 -6.54 0.26 -18.43
C ASP A 41 -7.58 0.05 -17.31
N PRO A 42 -8.88 0.18 -17.57
CA PRO A 42 -9.92 -0.04 -16.57
C PRO A 42 -10.14 -1.51 -16.23
N ALA A 43 -9.72 -2.44 -17.11
CA ALA A 43 -9.86 -3.87 -16.89
C ALA A 43 -8.93 -4.37 -15.76
N ASP A 44 -9.30 -5.48 -15.12
CA ASP A 44 -8.46 -6.15 -14.12
C ASP A 44 -7.36 -6.98 -14.82
N LEU A 45 -6.28 -6.30 -15.20
CA LEU A 45 -5.20 -6.91 -15.99
C LEU A 45 -4.06 -7.49 -15.14
N VAL A 46 -3.87 -7.05 -13.89
CA VAL A 46 -2.75 -7.54 -13.07
C VAL A 46 -3.01 -8.98 -12.64
N SER A 47 -2.31 -9.92 -13.27
CA SER A 47 -2.42 -11.34 -13.00
C SER A 47 -1.68 -11.78 -11.73
N GLY A 48 -0.66 -11.01 -11.30
CA GLY A 48 0.06 -11.28 -10.06
C GLY A 48 1.18 -10.29 -9.80
N VAL A 49 1.60 -10.25 -8.54
CA VAL A 49 2.80 -9.54 -8.09
C VAL A 49 3.64 -10.50 -7.27
N THR A 50 4.95 -10.52 -7.51
CA THR A 50 5.89 -11.32 -6.70
C THR A 50 7.01 -10.45 -6.14
N TYR A 51 7.60 -10.88 -5.03
CA TYR A 51 8.85 -10.36 -4.49
C TYR A 51 9.80 -11.51 -4.20
N ALA A 52 11.03 -11.45 -4.71
CA ALA A 52 11.98 -12.57 -4.65
C ALA A 52 11.37 -13.90 -5.14
N GLY A 53 10.48 -13.87 -6.14
CA GLY A 53 9.76 -15.04 -6.67
C GLY A 53 8.58 -15.52 -5.83
N VAL A 54 8.35 -14.95 -4.64
CA VAL A 54 7.21 -15.31 -3.76
C VAL A 54 6.00 -14.47 -4.14
N SER A 55 4.85 -15.13 -4.36
CA SER A 55 3.59 -14.45 -4.70
C SER A 55 3.08 -13.60 -3.54
N MET A 56 2.68 -12.37 -3.86
CA MET A 56 2.07 -11.44 -2.92
C MET A 56 0.54 -11.60 -2.91
N THR A 57 -0.09 -11.32 -1.77
CA THR A 57 -1.55 -11.36 -1.63
C THR A 57 -2.15 -10.01 -2.01
N ARG A 58 -3.15 -10.02 -2.90
CA ARG A 58 -3.91 -8.82 -3.27
C ARG A 58 -4.87 -8.44 -2.14
N ILE A 59 -4.76 -7.21 -1.63
CA ILE A 59 -5.70 -6.63 -0.66
C ILE A 59 -6.98 -6.19 -1.36
N ALA A 60 -6.82 -5.36 -2.40
CA ALA A 60 -7.94 -4.82 -3.16
C ALA A 60 -7.51 -4.37 -4.56
N THR A 61 -8.49 -4.17 -5.41
CA THR A 61 -8.38 -3.43 -6.67
C THR A 61 -9.56 -2.49 -6.80
N VAL A 62 -9.34 -1.33 -7.38
CA VAL A 62 -10.39 -0.36 -7.66
C VAL A 62 -10.10 0.38 -8.97
N GLN A 63 -11.14 0.51 -9.79
CA GLN A 63 -11.10 1.29 -11.00
C GLN A 63 -11.34 2.76 -10.66
N GLU A 64 -10.68 3.67 -11.32
CA GLU A 64 -10.93 5.10 -11.19
C GLU A 64 -12.23 5.47 -11.94
N PRO A 65 -12.98 6.53 -11.52
CA PRO A 65 -14.33 6.80 -12.05
C PRO A 65 -14.39 7.13 -13.55
N ALA A 66 -13.34 7.73 -14.14
CA ALA A 66 -13.31 8.04 -15.56
C ALA A 66 -12.94 6.83 -16.45
N THR A 67 -12.77 5.66 -15.84
CA THR A 67 -12.51 4.40 -16.57
C THR A 67 -11.22 4.37 -17.38
N THR A 68 -10.20 5.12 -16.95
CA THR A 68 -8.89 5.18 -17.62
C THR A 68 -7.85 4.33 -16.91
N PHE A 69 -7.97 4.24 -15.59
CA PHE A 69 -6.97 3.60 -14.73
C PHE A 69 -7.61 2.58 -13.79
N ARG A 70 -6.80 1.60 -13.41
CA ARG A 70 -7.11 0.70 -12.30
C ARG A 70 -5.92 0.64 -11.37
N ILE A 71 -6.18 0.59 -10.07
CA ILE A 71 -5.15 0.44 -9.04
C ILE A 71 -5.34 -0.84 -8.24
N TYR A 72 -4.24 -1.30 -7.69
CA TYR A 72 -4.14 -2.52 -6.89
C TYR A 72 -3.23 -2.27 -5.71
N LEU A 73 -3.50 -2.91 -4.58
CA LEU A 73 -2.59 -2.96 -3.44
C LEU A 73 -2.36 -4.41 -3.05
N TYR A 74 -1.09 -4.79 -2.96
CA TYR A 74 -0.62 -6.11 -2.56
C TYR A 74 0.21 -6.01 -1.30
N TYR A 75 0.31 -7.12 -0.56
CA TYR A 75 1.21 -7.24 0.58
C TYR A 75 1.88 -8.62 0.63
N LEU A 76 3.03 -8.67 1.32
CA LEU A 76 3.76 -9.90 1.63
C LEU A 76 4.27 -9.83 3.07
N ILE A 77 3.94 -10.84 3.86
CA ILE A 77 4.48 -11.03 5.21
C ILE A 77 5.84 -11.73 5.10
N ASN A 78 6.78 -11.32 5.94
CA ASN A 78 8.13 -11.86 5.97
C ASN A 78 8.82 -11.91 4.60
N PRO A 79 8.82 -10.80 3.84
CA PRO A 79 9.53 -10.74 2.58
C PRO A 79 11.02 -11.10 2.78
N ALA A 80 11.64 -11.70 1.76
CA ALA A 80 13.07 -12.02 1.79
C ALA A 80 13.90 -10.77 2.14
N SER A 81 14.93 -10.95 2.96
CA SER A 81 15.87 -9.88 3.30
C SER A 81 16.82 -9.58 2.13
N GLY A 82 17.31 -8.34 2.08
CA GLY A 82 18.21 -7.86 1.05
C GLY A 82 17.48 -7.28 -0.16
N ALA A 83 18.26 -6.93 -1.18
CA ALA A 83 17.75 -6.40 -2.44
C ALA A 83 17.20 -7.53 -3.31
N ASN A 84 15.91 -7.48 -3.62
CA ASN A 84 15.25 -8.45 -4.49
C ASN A 84 14.29 -7.73 -5.44
N ASN A 85 13.88 -8.42 -6.49
CA ASN A 85 12.98 -7.87 -7.48
C ASN A 85 11.50 -7.98 -7.03
N VAL A 86 10.80 -6.85 -7.13
CA VAL A 86 9.34 -6.82 -7.30
C VAL A 86 9.07 -7.05 -8.78
N VAL A 87 8.20 -8.02 -9.10
CA VAL A 87 7.74 -8.30 -10.46
C VAL A 87 6.22 -8.19 -10.50
N VAL A 88 5.72 -7.27 -11.31
CA VAL A 88 4.30 -7.14 -11.63
C VAL A 88 4.04 -7.79 -12.97
N SER A 89 3.07 -8.70 -13.05
CA SER A 89 2.65 -9.36 -14.30
C SER A 89 1.26 -8.91 -14.71
N SER A 90 1.07 -8.65 -16.00
CA SER A 90 -0.20 -8.25 -16.60
C SER A 90 -0.61 -9.24 -17.69
N SER A 91 -1.90 -9.51 -17.79
CA SER A 91 -2.49 -10.38 -18.81
C SER A 91 -2.53 -9.73 -20.21
N SER A 92 -2.36 -8.43 -20.29
CA SER A 92 -2.34 -7.66 -21.54
C SER A 92 -1.34 -6.51 -21.45
N SER A 93 -0.88 -6.03 -22.59
CA SER A 93 0.05 -4.90 -22.66
C SER A 93 -0.62 -3.61 -22.23
N THR A 94 -0.04 -2.95 -21.25
CA THR A 94 -0.49 -1.66 -20.71
C THR A 94 0.69 -0.89 -20.11
N THR A 95 0.52 0.41 -19.85
CA THR A 95 1.48 1.12 -19.00
C THR A 95 1.28 0.69 -17.55
N ILE A 96 2.34 0.20 -16.92
CA ILE A 96 2.35 -0.27 -15.53
C ILE A 96 3.21 0.68 -14.70
N ARG A 97 2.64 1.23 -13.63
CA ARG A 97 3.37 2.02 -12.64
C ARG A 97 3.21 1.39 -11.28
N SER A 98 4.28 1.37 -10.50
CA SER A 98 4.27 0.75 -9.18
C SER A 98 5.11 1.54 -8.19
N SER A 99 4.72 1.48 -6.91
CA SER A 99 5.52 1.94 -5.77
C SER A 99 5.39 0.93 -4.64
N SER A 100 6.48 0.77 -3.88
CA SER A 100 6.53 -0.17 -2.77
C SER A 100 7.08 0.47 -1.52
N THR A 101 6.57 0.02 -0.35
CA THR A 101 7.04 0.40 0.97
C THR A 101 7.19 -0.86 1.82
N SER A 102 8.31 -1.01 2.51
CA SER A 102 8.49 -2.06 3.51
C SER A 102 8.60 -1.49 4.92
N TYR A 103 8.20 -2.30 5.89
CA TYR A 103 8.21 -1.95 7.31
C TYR A 103 8.77 -3.11 8.11
N THR A 104 9.36 -2.78 9.27
CA THR A 104 9.78 -3.72 10.32
C THR A 104 8.81 -3.66 11.49
N GLY A 105 8.89 -4.65 12.39
CA GLY A 105 8.05 -4.68 13.60
C GLY A 105 6.59 -5.05 13.35
N ALA A 106 6.23 -5.51 12.16
CA ALA A 106 4.86 -5.93 11.83
C ALA A 106 4.57 -7.36 12.28
N ARG A 107 3.33 -7.63 12.69
CA ARG A 107 2.85 -8.97 13.01
C ARG A 107 2.90 -9.86 11.77
N GLN A 108 3.34 -11.12 11.96
CA GLN A 108 3.63 -12.06 10.89
C GLN A 108 2.48 -13.01 10.56
N ASN A 109 1.26 -12.69 10.99
CA ASN A 109 0.02 -13.40 10.64
C ASN A 109 -1.17 -12.45 10.67
N SER A 110 -2.32 -12.88 10.12
CA SER A 110 -3.58 -12.12 10.16
C SER A 110 -3.40 -10.66 9.74
N GLN A 111 -2.77 -10.45 8.59
CA GLN A 111 -2.60 -9.16 7.95
C GLN A 111 -3.31 -9.15 6.58
N PRO A 112 -3.80 -7.99 6.09
CA PRO A 112 -3.91 -6.72 6.81
C PRO A 112 -4.94 -6.80 7.94
N ASP A 113 -4.84 -5.89 8.92
CA ASP A 113 -5.75 -5.78 10.04
C ASP A 113 -7.14 -5.28 9.61
N ALA A 114 -7.18 -4.28 8.73
CA ALA A 114 -8.36 -3.78 8.05
C ALA A 114 -7.98 -3.19 6.69
N SER A 115 -8.96 -3.03 5.80
CA SER A 115 -8.76 -2.36 4.51
C SER A 115 -10.03 -1.68 4.01
N GLY A 116 -9.87 -0.76 3.05
CA GLY A 116 -10.97 -0.06 2.40
C GLY A 116 -10.53 0.56 1.07
N THR A 117 -11.53 0.90 0.25
CA THR A 117 -11.32 1.54 -1.05
C THR A 117 -12.24 2.74 -1.21
N LYS A 118 -11.83 3.71 -2.01
CA LYS A 118 -12.68 4.85 -2.37
C LYS A 118 -12.38 5.32 -3.78
N GLN A 119 -13.44 5.70 -4.49
CA GLN A 119 -13.38 6.45 -5.75
C GLN A 119 -13.81 7.89 -5.49
N ASN A 120 -13.21 8.84 -6.19
CA ASN A 120 -13.57 10.25 -6.11
C ASN A 120 -13.69 10.84 -7.50
N THR A 121 -14.72 11.64 -7.72
CA THR A 121 -15.02 12.36 -8.96
C THR A 121 -14.84 13.86 -8.83
N THR A 122 -14.44 14.32 -7.66
CA THR A 122 -14.30 15.75 -7.33
C THR A 122 -12.85 16.10 -7.08
N THR A 123 -12.55 17.38 -7.15
CA THR A 123 -11.24 17.94 -6.81
C THR A 123 -11.06 18.13 -5.32
N GLY A 124 -9.82 18.28 -4.88
CA GLY A 124 -9.48 18.68 -3.52
C GLY A 124 -9.03 17.52 -2.63
N THR A 125 -9.50 17.50 -1.39
CA THR A 125 -9.05 16.52 -0.40
C THR A 125 -9.92 15.27 -0.42
N HIS A 126 -9.30 14.13 -0.64
CA HIS A 126 -9.93 12.81 -0.66
C HIS A 126 -9.58 12.07 0.63
N THR A 127 -10.56 11.91 1.49
CA THR A 127 -10.42 11.21 2.78
C THR A 127 -11.05 9.82 2.70
N LEU A 128 -10.31 8.80 3.12
CA LEU A 128 -10.80 7.44 3.32
C LEU A 128 -10.60 7.06 4.78
N ALA A 129 -11.67 6.65 5.44
CA ALA A 129 -11.63 6.09 6.79
C ALA A 129 -11.70 4.56 6.74
N ILE A 130 -10.92 3.90 7.59
CA ILE A 130 -11.05 2.46 7.87
C ILE A 130 -11.11 2.26 9.38
N VAL A 131 -11.71 1.15 9.83
CA VAL A 131 -11.81 0.80 11.24
C VAL A 131 -10.66 -0.15 11.58
N THR A 132 -9.65 0.34 12.28
CA THR A 132 -8.53 -0.47 12.75
C THR A 132 -8.96 -1.41 13.85
N VAL A 133 -8.32 -2.58 13.99
CA VAL A 133 -8.68 -3.63 14.94
C VAL A 133 -7.65 -3.80 16.05
N ALA A 134 -6.36 -3.64 15.72
CA ALA A 134 -5.28 -3.78 16.68
C ALA A 134 -4.82 -2.44 17.27
N ASN A 135 -4.35 -2.46 18.54
CA ASN A 135 -3.61 -1.34 19.11
C ASN A 135 -2.25 -1.16 18.44
N ASN A 136 -1.80 0.09 18.35
CA ASN A 136 -0.50 0.47 17.80
C ASN A 136 -0.29 0.03 16.35
N CYS A 137 -1.38 -0.16 15.59
CA CYS A 137 -1.29 -0.42 14.16
C CYS A 137 -0.79 0.81 13.39
N TRP A 138 -0.30 0.59 12.18
CA TRP A 138 -0.06 1.62 11.18
C TRP A 138 -1.01 1.45 10.01
N MET A 139 -1.23 2.52 9.27
CA MET A 139 -1.99 2.48 8.02
C MET A 139 -1.08 2.82 6.84
N VAL A 140 -1.31 2.14 5.72
CA VAL A 140 -0.72 2.43 4.41
C VAL A 140 -1.82 2.81 3.45
N SER A 141 -1.57 3.80 2.59
CA SER A 141 -2.52 4.28 1.59
C SER A 141 -1.84 4.42 0.24
N TRP A 142 -2.49 3.86 -0.78
CA TRP A 142 -2.10 3.95 -2.19
C TRP A 142 -3.15 4.73 -2.96
N ILE A 143 -2.73 5.76 -3.69
CA ILE A 143 -3.61 6.61 -4.50
C ILE A 143 -3.12 6.70 -5.93
N GLN A 144 -4.08 6.79 -6.84
CA GLN A 144 -3.93 7.27 -8.22
C GLN A 144 -4.79 8.52 -8.43
N SER A 145 -4.33 9.43 -9.26
CA SER A 145 -5.01 10.64 -9.70
C SER A 145 -4.86 10.79 -11.22
N ALA A 146 -5.91 11.23 -11.92
CA ALA A 146 -5.92 11.27 -13.38
C ALA A 146 -5.06 12.42 -13.97
N GLY A 147 -4.93 13.54 -13.30
CA GLY A 147 -4.33 14.77 -13.86
C GLY A 147 -3.20 15.40 -13.06
N SER A 148 -3.02 15.01 -11.79
CA SER A 148 -2.02 15.64 -10.91
C SER A 148 -1.21 14.61 -10.11
N ASN A 149 -0.12 15.08 -9.52
CA ASN A 149 0.61 14.29 -8.52
C ASN A 149 -0.10 14.43 -7.17
N PRO A 150 -0.61 13.33 -6.57
CA PRO A 150 -1.26 13.40 -5.27
C PRO A 150 -0.28 13.90 -4.20
N ALA A 151 -0.73 14.84 -3.37
CA ALA A 151 -0.02 15.32 -2.20
C ALA A 151 -0.62 14.71 -0.93
N ALA A 152 0.23 14.36 0.03
CA ALA A 152 -0.21 13.89 1.34
C ALA A 152 -0.95 15.01 2.08
N SER A 153 -2.01 14.65 2.80
CA SER A 153 -2.82 15.55 3.60
C SER A 153 -3.03 14.93 5.00
N THR A 154 -4.04 15.35 5.72
CA THR A 154 -4.30 14.94 7.12
C THR A 154 -4.18 13.43 7.32
N GLY A 155 -3.39 13.02 8.30
CA GLY A 155 -3.19 11.61 8.66
C GLY A 155 -2.29 10.81 7.70
N THR A 156 -1.69 11.48 6.70
CA THR A 156 -0.85 10.82 5.69
C THR A 156 0.54 11.45 5.64
N THR A 157 1.56 10.62 5.68
CA THR A 157 2.95 10.98 5.37
C THR A 157 3.32 10.36 4.02
N LEU A 158 3.72 11.19 3.06
CA LEU A 158 4.17 10.72 1.74
C LEU A 158 5.46 9.90 1.88
N ARG A 159 5.49 8.72 1.29
CA ARG A 159 6.69 7.88 1.22
C ARG A 159 7.30 7.86 -0.17
N GLN A 160 6.48 7.71 -1.18
CA GLN A 160 6.90 7.75 -2.58
C GLN A 160 5.78 8.38 -3.42
N GLY A 161 6.10 9.47 -4.10
CA GLY A 161 5.23 10.13 -5.07
C GLY A 161 5.88 10.16 -6.44
N ALA A 162 5.07 10.04 -7.46
CA ALA A 162 5.47 10.18 -8.86
C ALA A 162 4.25 10.58 -9.70
N THR A 163 4.45 10.75 -11.00
CA THR A 163 3.37 11.15 -11.91
C THR A 163 2.10 10.32 -11.70
N ALA A 164 1.02 11.00 -11.32
CA ALA A 164 -0.34 10.48 -11.15
C ALA A 164 -0.51 9.42 -10.05
N ARG A 165 0.46 9.22 -9.15
CA ARG A 165 0.38 8.23 -8.07
C ARG A 165 1.19 8.61 -6.84
N ALA A 166 0.77 8.08 -5.68
CA ALA A 166 1.55 8.16 -4.45
C ALA A 166 1.22 7.02 -3.49
N ILE A 167 2.22 6.62 -2.68
CA ILE A 167 2.05 5.75 -1.53
C ILE A 167 2.51 6.49 -0.28
N GLY A 168 1.77 6.36 0.80
CA GLY A 168 2.06 6.97 2.09
C GLY A 168 1.56 6.13 3.24
N ASP A 169 1.88 6.55 4.45
CA ASP A 169 1.46 5.88 5.66
C ASP A 169 1.10 6.86 6.80
N SER A 170 0.62 6.34 7.93
CA SER A 170 0.26 7.13 9.11
C SER A 170 1.46 7.68 9.87
N ASN A 171 2.66 7.15 9.65
CA ASN A 171 3.93 7.53 10.33
C ASN A 171 3.87 7.50 11.86
N SER A 172 2.89 6.87 12.44
CA SER A 172 2.72 6.78 13.88
C SER A 172 1.82 5.61 14.25
N ALA A 173 2.00 5.13 15.47
CA ALA A 173 1.13 4.13 16.06
C ALA A 173 -0.27 4.70 16.29
N ILE A 174 -1.28 3.94 15.90
CA ILE A 174 -2.70 4.27 16.05
C ILE A 174 -3.27 3.46 17.21
N THR A 175 -3.78 4.13 18.24
CA THR A 175 -4.40 3.53 19.42
C THR A 175 -5.35 4.53 20.09
N PRO A 176 -6.51 4.08 20.65
CA PRO A 176 -7.04 2.72 20.61
C PRO A 176 -7.51 2.32 19.20
N PRO A 177 -7.92 1.05 18.96
CA PRO A 177 -8.59 0.68 17.73
C PRO A 177 -9.84 1.52 17.48
N GLY A 178 -10.12 1.84 16.22
CA GLY A 178 -11.26 2.70 15.89
C GLY A 178 -11.24 3.19 14.45
N SER A 179 -12.10 4.13 14.14
CA SER A 179 -12.18 4.74 12.82
C SER A 179 -11.10 5.82 12.66
N TYR A 180 -10.18 5.59 11.71
CA TYR A 180 -9.10 6.54 11.39
C TYR A 180 -9.03 6.79 9.89
N SER A 181 -8.66 8.02 9.55
CA SER A 181 -8.64 8.50 8.18
C SER A 181 -7.24 8.85 7.73
N MET A 182 -6.94 8.52 6.48
CA MET A 182 -5.84 9.13 5.73
C MET A 182 -6.41 9.93 4.56
N SER A 183 -5.76 11.03 4.23
CA SER A 183 -6.24 11.95 3.21
C SER A 183 -5.16 12.29 2.20
N TRP A 184 -5.59 12.50 0.97
CA TRP A 184 -4.77 12.96 -0.15
C TRP A 184 -5.40 14.19 -0.78
N THR A 185 -4.60 15.11 -1.26
CA THR A 185 -5.06 16.24 -2.06
C THR A 185 -4.65 16.04 -3.51
N THR A 186 -5.60 16.19 -4.42
CA THR A 186 -5.37 16.16 -5.88
C THR A 186 -5.72 17.51 -6.50
N GLY A 187 -5.24 17.74 -7.73
CA GLY A 187 -5.53 18.96 -8.48
C GLY A 187 -6.99 19.06 -8.95
N THR A 188 -7.25 20.12 -9.72
CA THR A 188 -8.58 20.41 -10.26
C THR A 188 -9.01 19.38 -11.33
N ASN A 189 -10.28 18.95 -11.28
CA ASN A 189 -10.88 17.99 -12.20
C ASN A 189 -10.24 16.59 -12.20
N ASP A 190 -9.69 16.17 -11.07
CA ASP A 190 -9.02 14.88 -10.92
C ASP A 190 -9.95 13.81 -10.37
N ASN A 191 -10.28 12.85 -11.23
CA ASN A 191 -10.77 11.56 -10.75
C ASN A 191 -9.64 10.82 -10.06
N SER A 192 -9.94 10.15 -8.97
CA SER A 192 -8.96 9.38 -8.23
C SER A 192 -9.52 8.08 -7.65
N ALA A 193 -8.63 7.15 -7.40
CA ALA A 193 -8.91 5.93 -6.68
C ALA A 193 -7.91 5.75 -5.55
N VAL A 194 -8.39 5.30 -4.40
CA VAL A 194 -7.60 5.09 -3.17
C VAL A 194 -7.84 3.68 -2.65
N ILE A 195 -6.77 3.00 -2.26
CA ILE A 195 -6.82 1.77 -1.46
C ILE A 195 -6.01 2.02 -0.19
N GLN A 196 -6.59 1.64 0.94
CA GLN A 196 -5.97 1.82 2.25
C GLN A 196 -6.05 0.52 3.05
N ALA A 197 -5.02 0.24 3.83
CA ALA A 197 -4.98 -0.90 4.73
C ALA A 197 -4.30 -0.54 6.04
N SER A 198 -4.70 -1.19 7.14
CA SER A 198 -3.97 -1.14 8.40
C SER A 198 -3.22 -2.45 8.64
N PHE A 199 -2.13 -2.37 9.40
CA PHE A 199 -1.33 -3.52 9.78
C PHE A 199 -0.85 -3.39 11.22
N ALA A 200 -0.93 -4.51 11.94
CA ALA A 200 -0.68 -4.57 13.36
C ALA A 200 0.81 -4.76 13.66
N PRO A 201 1.31 -4.29 14.83
CA PRO A 201 2.66 -4.57 15.29
C PRO A 201 2.82 -6.05 15.69
N ALA A 202 4.07 -6.52 15.66
CA ALA A 202 4.43 -7.81 16.24
C ALA A 202 4.13 -7.80 17.73
N ASN A 203 3.48 -8.86 18.23
CA ASN A 203 3.32 -9.06 19.66
C ASN A 203 4.66 -9.48 20.24
N ASP A 204 5.05 -8.89 21.38
CA ASP A 204 6.18 -9.41 22.16
C ASP A 204 5.79 -10.79 22.72
N ALA A 205 6.60 -11.79 22.44
CA ALA A 205 6.40 -13.15 22.99
C ALA A 205 6.33 -13.17 24.54
N ALA A 206 6.85 -12.15 25.21
CA ALA A 206 6.79 -11.99 26.65
C ALA A 206 5.39 -11.66 27.21
N ALA A 207 4.48 -11.10 26.41
CA ALA A 207 3.13 -10.77 26.84
C ALA A 207 2.20 -12.00 26.93
N MET A 208 2.55 -13.11 26.29
CA MET A 208 1.76 -14.34 26.33
C MET A 208 1.87 -15.14 27.63
N PHE A 209 2.81 -14.83 28.51
CA PHE A 209 3.03 -15.58 29.76
C PHE A 209 2.22 -15.07 30.96
N PHE A 210 1.52 -13.95 30.86
CA PHE A 210 0.80 -13.36 32.00
C PHE A 210 -0.73 -13.53 31.97
N GLU A 211 -1.30 -14.14 30.95
CA GLU A 211 -2.76 -14.41 30.89
C GLU A 211 -3.17 -15.83 31.33
N LEU A 212 -2.27 -16.61 31.90
CA LEU A 212 -2.52 -18.01 32.35
C LEU A 212 -2.18 -18.25 33.82
N ILE A 213 -2.40 -17.27 34.69
CA ILE A 213 -2.36 -17.50 36.18
C ILE A 213 -3.63 -16.93 36.79
#